data_b772f1a25e6d2ea19c8fa97365548b11
#
_entry.id   b772f1a25e6d2ea19c8fa97365548b11
#
_cell.length_a   1.000
_cell.length_b   1.000
_cell.length_c   1.000
_cell.angle_alpha   90.00
_cell.angle_beta   90.00
_cell.angle_gamma   90.00
#
_symmetry.space_group_name_H-M   'P 1'
#
loop_
_entity.id
_entity.type
_entity.pdbx_description
1 polymer ?
#
loop_
_entity_poly.entity_id
_entity_poly.type
_entity_poly.pdbx_seq_one_letter_code
_entity_poly.pdbx_strand_id
1 'polypeptide(L)'
;TWTMGLNTSVTLFKSLRLFLQVDGNGGHYMDDTEIRALHNLGLSKAVILRDDPFLQAYRAIEADAVGTFKAGFLKLRELSATYTFDPSLVRKIGARAGAISLAGRNLETLWTAANGWNTSRDGLVRVPIAGMKVWDVETRPVGQISNGFQTILPPPTSATITVRITY
;
A
#
# COMPACT_ATOMS: atom_id res chain seq x y z
N THR A 1 -9.93 14.09 6.35
CA THR A 1 -9.38 12.72 6.26
C THR A 1 -10.50 11.70 6.43
N TRP A 2 -10.41 10.58 5.76
CA TRP A 2 -11.31 9.46 5.91
C TRP A 2 -10.51 8.17 6.11
N THR A 3 -11.09 7.22 6.80
CA THR A 3 -10.56 5.87 6.97
C THR A 3 -11.69 4.88 6.78
N MET A 4 -11.43 3.79 6.07
CA MET A 4 -12.40 2.73 5.86
C MET A 4 -11.75 1.36 6.00
N GLY A 5 -12.54 0.39 6.45
CA GLY A 5 -12.16 -1.01 6.52
C GLY A 5 -13.37 -1.88 6.19
N LEU A 6 -13.15 -2.87 5.33
CA LEU A 6 -14.13 -3.89 5.00
C LEU A 6 -13.54 -5.26 5.27
N ASN A 7 -14.20 -6.01 6.14
CA ASN A 7 -13.91 -7.41 6.40
C ASN A 7 -15.15 -8.23 6.10
N THR A 8 -15.01 -9.24 5.27
CA THR A 8 -16.14 -10.14 4.95
C THR A 8 -15.68 -11.58 4.87
N SER A 9 -16.57 -12.49 5.22
CA SER A 9 -16.35 -13.92 5.01
C SER A 9 -17.61 -14.62 4.55
N VAL A 10 -17.44 -15.56 3.65
CA VAL A 10 -18.51 -16.40 3.12
C VAL A 10 -18.13 -17.86 3.31
N THR A 11 -19.06 -18.68 3.79
CA THR A 11 -18.89 -20.14 3.88
C THR A 11 -19.72 -20.80 2.80
N LEU A 12 -19.04 -21.52 1.91
CA LEU A 12 -19.64 -22.27 0.81
C LEU A 12 -19.62 -23.77 1.13
N PHE A 13 -20.67 -24.49 0.74
CA PHE A 13 -20.77 -25.95 0.88
C PHE A 13 -20.45 -26.47 2.30
N LYS A 14 -20.64 -25.64 3.34
CA LYS A 14 -20.36 -25.93 4.75
C LYS A 14 -18.87 -26.16 5.10
N SER A 15 -18.01 -26.32 4.12
CA SER A 15 -16.60 -26.72 4.31
C SER A 15 -15.58 -25.70 3.79
N LEU A 16 -15.95 -24.84 2.85
CA LEU A 16 -15.06 -23.85 2.27
C LEU A 16 -15.38 -22.45 2.78
N ARG A 17 -14.51 -21.87 3.59
CA ARG A 17 -14.63 -20.48 4.05
C ARG A 17 -13.68 -19.61 3.25
N LEU A 18 -14.23 -18.60 2.61
CA LEU A 18 -13.48 -17.51 1.96
C LEU A 18 -13.50 -16.28 2.86
N PHE A 19 -12.39 -15.58 2.93
CA PHE A 19 -12.25 -14.33 3.66
C PHE A 19 -11.58 -13.28 2.81
N LEU A 20 -12.08 -12.05 2.90
CA LEU A 20 -11.55 -10.87 2.22
C LEU A 20 -11.40 -9.73 3.22
N GLN A 21 -10.26 -9.03 3.14
CA GLN A 21 -10.02 -7.79 3.87
C GLN A 21 -9.51 -6.70 2.94
N VAL A 22 -10.18 -5.57 2.97
CA VAL A 22 -9.80 -4.34 2.27
C VAL A 22 -9.77 -3.21 3.28
N ASP A 23 -8.77 -2.36 3.23
CA ASP A 23 -8.71 -1.13 4.00
C ASP A 23 -8.13 0.02 3.20
N GLY A 24 -8.38 1.23 3.68
CA GLY A 24 -7.87 2.43 3.06
C GLY A 24 -8.07 3.67 3.90
N ASN A 25 -7.38 4.69 3.50
CA ASN A 25 -7.53 6.03 4.03
C ASN A 25 -7.30 7.08 2.95
N GLY A 26 -7.63 8.33 3.25
CA GLY A 26 -7.39 9.42 2.31
C GLY A 26 -7.77 10.79 2.87
N GLY A 27 -7.61 11.80 2.03
CA GLY A 27 -7.87 13.19 2.39
C GLY A 27 -6.73 13.82 3.22
N HIS A 28 -5.53 13.22 3.19
CA HIS A 28 -4.33 13.77 3.81
C HIS A 28 -3.20 13.91 2.79
N TYR A 29 -2.19 14.65 3.18
CA TYR A 29 -0.97 14.86 2.42
C TYR A 29 0.20 14.27 3.17
N MET A 30 1.20 13.81 2.43
CA MET A 30 2.51 13.40 2.94
C MET A 30 3.59 14.17 2.19
N ASP A 31 4.73 14.34 2.85
CA ASP A 31 5.92 14.92 2.25
C ASP A 31 6.94 13.81 1.98
N ASP A 32 7.45 13.77 0.75
CA ASP A 32 8.56 12.89 0.36
C ASP A 32 9.86 13.68 0.41
N THR A 33 10.57 13.51 1.51
CA THR A 33 11.85 14.19 1.73
C THR A 33 12.93 13.74 0.77
N GLU A 34 12.89 12.54 0.22
CA GLU A 34 13.86 12.08 -0.78
C GLU A 34 13.66 12.78 -2.11
N ILE A 35 12.42 12.84 -2.59
CA ILE A 35 12.11 13.58 -3.83
C ILE A 35 12.51 15.04 -3.67
N ARG A 36 12.20 15.63 -2.52
CA ARG A 36 12.59 17.00 -2.22
C ARG A 36 14.12 17.17 -2.23
N ALA A 37 14.83 16.29 -1.54
CA ALA A 37 16.30 16.33 -1.50
C ALA A 37 16.91 16.14 -2.90
N LEU A 38 16.45 15.17 -3.67
CA LEU A 38 16.89 14.94 -5.04
C LEU A 38 16.59 16.15 -5.94
N HIS A 39 15.45 16.79 -5.74
CA HIS A 39 15.09 17.99 -6.49
C HIS A 39 16.01 19.16 -6.15
N ASN A 40 16.22 19.43 -4.87
CA ASN A 40 17.09 20.52 -4.39
C ASN A 40 18.55 20.33 -4.79
N LEU A 41 19.04 19.09 -4.78
CA LEU A 41 20.37 18.73 -5.26
C LEU A 41 20.51 18.77 -6.78
N GLY A 42 19.41 18.94 -7.51
CA GLY A 42 19.43 18.97 -8.98
C GLY A 42 19.53 17.60 -9.62
N LEU A 43 19.28 16.54 -8.89
CA LEU A 43 19.39 15.15 -9.34
C LEU A 43 18.07 14.56 -9.82
N SER A 44 16.95 15.25 -9.65
CA SER A 44 15.66 14.76 -10.15
C SER A 44 15.60 14.87 -11.68
N LYS A 45 14.89 13.94 -12.31
CA LYS A 45 14.68 13.92 -13.75
C LYS A 45 14.10 15.25 -14.27
N ALA A 46 13.16 15.82 -13.53
CA ALA A 46 12.52 17.09 -13.89
C ALA A 46 13.53 18.27 -13.93
N VAL A 47 14.49 18.28 -13.02
CA VAL A 47 15.53 19.31 -13.00
C VAL A 47 16.57 19.05 -14.08
N ILE A 48 16.97 17.80 -14.30
CA ILE A 48 17.99 17.44 -15.31
C ILE A 48 17.49 17.76 -16.72
N LEU A 49 16.25 17.40 -17.02
CA LEU A 49 15.65 17.62 -18.34
C LEU A 49 15.18 19.06 -18.54
N ARG A 50 15.08 19.84 -17.47
CA ARG A 50 14.57 21.21 -17.50
C ARG A 50 13.18 21.35 -18.14
N ASP A 51 12.35 20.33 -17.95
CA ASP A 51 11.05 20.22 -18.60
C ASP A 51 10.00 21.18 -18.03
N ASP A 52 10.21 21.69 -16.80
CA ASP A 52 9.24 22.52 -16.13
C ASP A 52 9.91 23.76 -15.49
N PRO A 53 9.63 24.98 -16.03
CA PRO A 53 10.16 26.23 -15.48
C PRO A 53 9.74 26.50 -14.03
N PHE A 54 8.56 26.00 -13.64
CA PHE A 54 8.05 26.16 -12.28
C PHE A 54 8.88 25.37 -11.28
N LEU A 55 9.23 24.13 -11.60
CA LEU A 55 10.11 23.30 -10.77
C LEU A 55 11.52 23.89 -10.66
N GLN A 56 12.03 24.54 -11.71
CA GLN A 56 13.30 25.25 -11.67
C GLN A 56 13.24 26.46 -10.70
N ALA A 57 12.14 27.21 -10.72
CA ALA A 57 11.94 28.32 -9.80
C ALA A 57 11.83 27.83 -8.34
N TYR A 58 11.11 26.74 -8.10
CA TYR A 58 11.01 26.13 -6.77
C TYR A 58 12.36 25.66 -6.23
N ARG A 59 13.21 25.11 -7.07
CA ARG A 59 14.57 24.73 -6.71
C ARG A 59 15.40 25.95 -6.27
N ALA A 60 15.24 27.04 -6.98
CA ALA A 60 16.01 28.28 -6.70
C ALA A 60 15.69 28.87 -5.31
N ILE A 61 14.48 28.62 -4.79
CA ILE A 61 14.03 29.08 -3.47
C ILE A 61 14.00 27.98 -2.40
N GLU A 62 14.50 26.79 -2.74
CA GLU A 62 14.51 25.62 -1.83
C GLU A 62 13.15 25.32 -1.19
N ALA A 63 12.07 25.44 -1.97
CA ALA A 63 10.73 25.30 -1.46
C ALA A 63 10.42 23.89 -0.98
N ASP A 64 9.98 23.76 0.25
CA ASP A 64 9.62 22.46 0.89
C ASP A 64 8.40 21.78 0.24
N ALA A 65 7.58 22.52 -0.47
CA ALA A 65 6.34 22.01 -1.06
C ALA A 65 6.57 21.01 -2.21
N VAL A 66 7.79 20.88 -2.74
CA VAL A 66 8.10 20.02 -3.90
C VAL A 66 7.89 18.54 -3.61
N GLY A 67 8.05 18.11 -2.36
CA GLY A 67 7.84 16.72 -1.94
C GLY A 67 6.41 16.38 -1.52
N THR A 68 5.51 17.35 -1.43
CA THR A 68 4.18 17.14 -0.84
C THR A 68 3.19 16.58 -1.86
N PHE A 69 2.55 15.46 -1.52
CA PHE A 69 1.58 14.78 -2.38
C PHE A 69 0.36 14.26 -1.61
N LYS A 70 -0.74 14.00 -2.32
CA LYS A 70 -1.94 13.36 -1.74
C LYS A 70 -1.65 11.88 -1.46
N ALA A 71 -1.81 11.46 -0.21
CA ALA A 71 -1.40 10.14 0.27
C ALA A 71 -2.57 9.23 0.63
N GLY A 72 -3.62 9.22 -0.20
CA GLY A 72 -4.72 8.28 -0.02
C GLY A 72 -4.46 6.94 -0.70
N PHE A 73 -4.98 5.86 -0.13
CA PHE A 73 -4.92 4.53 -0.72
C PHE A 73 -6.11 3.65 -0.36
N LEU A 74 -6.30 2.61 -1.17
CA LEU A 74 -7.18 1.49 -0.92
C LEU A 74 -6.42 0.21 -1.25
N LYS A 75 -6.33 -0.73 -0.30
CA LYS A 75 -5.53 -1.93 -0.42
C LYS A 75 -6.32 -3.20 -0.15
N LEU A 76 -6.03 -4.22 -0.94
CA LEU A 76 -6.43 -5.60 -0.67
C LEU A 76 -5.41 -6.21 0.31
N ARG A 77 -5.81 -6.29 1.58
CA ARG A 77 -4.93 -6.75 2.68
C ARG A 77 -4.79 -8.23 2.76
N GLU A 78 -5.93 -8.90 2.70
CA GLU A 78 -5.94 -10.35 2.82
C GLU A 78 -7.04 -10.94 1.94
N LEU A 79 -6.68 -12.01 1.28
CA LEU A 79 -7.60 -12.95 0.67
C LEU A 79 -7.21 -14.33 1.16
N SER A 80 -8.13 -15.04 1.79
CA SER A 80 -7.85 -16.40 2.24
C SER A 80 -9.00 -17.37 1.98
N ALA A 81 -8.62 -18.64 1.80
CA ALA A 81 -9.53 -19.74 1.62
C ALA A 81 -9.16 -20.83 2.63
N THR A 82 -10.13 -21.28 3.43
CA THR A 82 -9.97 -22.37 4.37
C THR A 82 -10.94 -23.48 4.03
N TYR A 83 -10.40 -24.66 3.80
CA TYR A 83 -11.18 -25.86 3.58
C TYR A 83 -11.11 -26.77 4.82
N THR A 84 -12.26 -27.08 5.41
CA THR A 84 -12.39 -28.01 6.51
C THR A 84 -12.71 -29.39 5.98
N PHE A 85 -11.87 -30.36 6.30
CA PHE A 85 -12.04 -31.73 5.85
C PHE A 85 -13.27 -32.39 6.49
N ASP A 86 -13.89 -33.25 5.74
CA ASP A 86 -14.97 -34.10 6.26
C ASP A 86 -14.45 -34.98 7.40
N PRO A 87 -15.18 -35.08 8.53
CA PRO A 87 -14.76 -35.92 9.68
C PRO A 87 -14.51 -37.38 9.30
N SER A 88 -15.18 -37.90 8.29
CA SER A 88 -14.97 -39.29 7.83
C SER A 88 -13.61 -39.52 7.22
N LEU A 89 -13.04 -38.47 6.56
CA LEU A 89 -11.71 -38.53 5.96
C LEU A 89 -10.62 -38.48 7.05
N VAL A 90 -10.75 -37.53 7.99
CA VAL A 90 -9.70 -37.33 9.02
C VAL A 90 -9.68 -38.47 10.06
N ARG A 91 -10.79 -39.13 10.29
CA ARG A 91 -10.84 -40.31 11.17
C ARG A 91 -10.00 -41.48 10.66
N LYS A 92 -9.82 -41.61 9.33
CA LYS A 92 -8.98 -42.65 8.73
C LYS A 92 -7.50 -42.55 9.16
N ILE A 93 -7.07 -41.37 9.56
CA ILE A 93 -5.70 -41.10 10.07
C ILE A 93 -5.68 -40.92 11.59
N GLY A 94 -6.76 -41.28 12.28
CA GLY A 94 -6.85 -41.15 13.75
C GLY A 94 -7.11 -39.74 14.25
N ALA A 95 -7.38 -38.78 13.38
CA ALA A 95 -7.65 -37.39 13.77
C ALA A 95 -9.15 -37.12 13.98
N ARG A 96 -9.46 -36.12 14.81
CA ARG A 96 -10.84 -35.66 15.07
C ARG A 96 -11.29 -34.57 14.12
N ALA A 97 -10.36 -33.71 13.71
CA ALA A 97 -10.63 -32.63 12.79
C ALA A 97 -9.40 -32.27 11.96
N GLY A 98 -9.62 -31.70 10.79
CA GLY A 98 -8.56 -31.22 9.92
C GLY A 98 -9.02 -30.08 9.03
N ALA A 99 -8.11 -29.16 8.74
CA ALA A 99 -8.35 -28.06 7.81
C ALA A 99 -7.05 -27.68 7.10
N ILE A 100 -7.21 -27.17 5.89
CA ILE A 100 -6.13 -26.52 5.13
C ILE A 100 -6.55 -25.09 4.81
N SER A 101 -5.65 -24.14 5.00
CA SER A 101 -5.86 -22.73 4.68
C SER A 101 -4.77 -22.24 3.75
N LEU A 102 -5.17 -21.47 2.74
CA LEU A 102 -4.30 -20.68 1.89
C LEU A 102 -4.64 -19.21 2.12
N ALA A 103 -3.65 -18.40 2.47
CA ALA A 103 -3.82 -16.97 2.69
C ALA A 103 -2.76 -16.17 1.94
N GLY A 104 -3.20 -15.14 1.23
CA GLY A 104 -2.34 -14.11 0.64
C GLY A 104 -2.52 -12.80 1.38
N ARG A 105 -1.42 -12.12 1.73
CA ARG A 105 -1.44 -10.84 2.45
C ARG A 105 -0.69 -9.76 1.69
N ASN A 106 -1.12 -8.51 1.88
CA ASN A 106 -0.61 -7.32 1.18
C ASN A 106 -0.58 -7.53 -0.35
N LEU A 107 -1.72 -7.99 -0.89
CA LEU A 107 -1.79 -8.51 -2.25
C LEU A 107 -1.72 -7.41 -3.29
N GLU A 108 -2.46 -6.32 -3.12
CA GLU A 108 -2.58 -5.31 -4.17
C GLU A 108 -3.00 -3.96 -3.61
N THR A 109 -2.50 -2.90 -4.23
CA THR A 109 -3.01 -1.54 -4.06
C THR A 109 -4.07 -1.30 -5.13
N LEU A 110 -5.35 -1.34 -4.71
CA LEU A 110 -6.48 -1.17 -5.61
C LEU A 110 -6.62 0.26 -6.13
N TRP A 111 -6.26 1.21 -5.28
CA TRP A 111 -6.29 2.63 -5.61
C TRP A 111 -5.27 3.41 -4.76
N THR A 112 -4.70 4.46 -5.35
CA THR A 112 -3.90 5.45 -4.63
C THR A 112 -4.12 6.85 -5.20
N ALA A 113 -4.21 7.84 -4.31
CA ALA A 113 -4.29 9.25 -4.68
C ALA A 113 -2.97 9.77 -5.25
N ALA A 114 -1.87 9.08 -4.99
CA ALA A 114 -0.54 9.42 -5.49
C ALA A 114 -0.29 8.96 -6.94
N ASN A 115 -1.20 8.19 -7.54
CA ASN A 115 -1.13 7.82 -8.95
C ASN A 115 -1.39 9.03 -9.84
N GLY A 116 -0.39 9.39 -10.61
CA GLY A 116 -0.42 10.54 -11.51
C GLY A 116 -0.50 11.82 -10.67
N TRP A 117 0.56 12.24 -10.12
CA TRP A 117 0.80 13.52 -9.46
C TRP A 117 0.13 14.70 -10.18
N ASN A 118 -1.18 14.66 -10.25
CA ASN A 118 -1.99 15.67 -10.84
C ASN A 118 -2.40 16.66 -9.76
N THR A 119 -1.45 17.46 -9.40
CA THR A 119 -1.54 18.54 -8.41
C THR A 119 -2.30 19.73 -8.94
N SER A 120 -2.70 19.69 -10.17
CA SER A 120 -3.12 20.85 -10.94
C SER A 120 -4.41 21.51 -10.45
N ARG A 121 -5.18 20.89 -9.56
CA ARG A 121 -6.45 21.49 -9.14
C ARG A 121 -6.31 22.51 -8.02
N ASP A 122 -5.28 22.38 -7.21
CA ASP A 122 -5.08 23.25 -6.04
C ASP A 122 -3.93 24.25 -6.24
N GLY A 123 -3.36 24.30 -7.42
CA GLY A 123 -2.46 25.40 -7.87
C GLY A 123 -1.05 25.39 -7.27
N LEU A 124 -0.72 24.47 -6.36
CA LEU A 124 0.48 24.62 -5.56
C LEU A 124 1.69 23.81 -6.01
N VAL A 125 1.54 22.66 -6.63
CA VAL A 125 2.71 21.93 -7.14
C VAL A 125 2.33 21.04 -8.33
N ARG A 126 2.86 21.34 -9.50
CA ARG A 126 2.92 20.42 -10.62
C ARG A 126 4.24 19.68 -10.54
N VAL A 127 4.25 18.47 -10.04
CA VAL A 127 5.38 17.57 -10.23
C VAL A 127 4.93 16.43 -11.14
N PRO A 128 5.03 16.59 -12.46
CA PRO A 128 4.81 15.50 -13.37
C PRO A 128 6.06 14.63 -13.38
N ILE A 129 6.20 13.73 -12.45
CA ILE A 129 7.11 12.61 -12.63
C ILE A 129 6.29 11.53 -13.31
N ALA A 130 6.07 11.71 -14.61
CA ALA A 130 5.43 10.71 -15.44
C ALA A 130 6.16 9.38 -15.26
N GLY A 131 5.44 8.35 -14.82
CA GLY A 131 5.97 7.01 -14.63
C GLY A 131 6.55 6.68 -13.24
N MET A 132 6.59 7.61 -12.31
CA MET A 132 6.87 7.25 -10.92
C MET A 132 5.62 6.60 -10.31
N LYS A 133 5.66 5.32 -10.12
CA LYS A 133 4.80 4.67 -9.13
C LYS A 133 5.33 5.13 -7.77
N VAL A 134 4.54 5.93 -7.07
CA VAL A 134 4.83 6.19 -5.66
C VAL A 134 4.81 4.82 -4.99
N TRP A 135 5.94 4.45 -4.42
CA TRP A 135 6.05 3.28 -3.59
C TRP A 135 4.98 3.37 -2.50
N ASP A 136 4.72 2.37 -1.79
CA ASP A 136 3.60 2.28 -0.88
C ASP A 136 3.43 3.52 0.04
N VAL A 137 2.35 4.28 -0.13
CA VAL A 137 2.02 5.46 0.70
C VAL A 137 1.70 5.12 2.17
N GLU A 138 1.68 3.86 2.52
CA GLU A 138 1.42 3.39 3.87
C GLU A 138 2.67 3.36 4.76
N THR A 139 3.85 3.50 4.19
CA THR A 139 5.08 3.53 4.96
C THR A 139 5.08 4.71 5.91
N ARG A 140 4.89 4.44 7.20
CA ARG A 140 5.05 5.42 8.25
C ARG A 140 6.48 5.38 8.73
N PRO A 141 7.16 6.52 8.87
CA PRO A 141 8.44 6.55 9.55
C PRO A 141 8.24 6.04 10.98
N VAL A 142 8.91 4.97 11.33
CA VAL A 142 8.97 4.46 12.70
C VAL A 142 9.99 5.30 13.44
N GLY A 143 9.50 6.19 14.29
CA GLY A 143 10.35 6.94 15.22
C GLY A 143 10.76 8.31 14.72
N GLN A 144 10.17 9.29 15.35
CA GLN A 144 10.62 10.67 15.53
C GLN A 144 10.95 11.59 14.32
N ILE A 145 10.15 12.65 14.28
CA ILE A 145 10.60 14.04 14.02
C ILE A 145 10.80 14.46 12.56
N SER A 146 10.57 13.66 11.59
CA SER A 146 10.34 14.24 10.27
C SER A 146 8.97 13.82 9.80
N ASN A 147 8.13 14.79 9.46
CA ASN A 147 6.89 14.55 8.73
C ASN A 147 7.16 14.06 7.31
N GLY A 148 8.36 13.56 7.05
CA GLY A 148 8.85 13.15 5.76
C GLY A 148 8.78 11.64 5.55
N PHE A 149 8.50 11.27 4.33
CA PHE A 149 8.65 9.92 3.81
C PHE A 149 10.15 9.57 3.84
N GLN A 150 10.51 8.58 4.61
CA GLN A 150 11.82 7.94 4.52
C GLN A 150 11.64 6.62 3.80
N THR A 151 12.64 6.19 3.07
CA THR A 151 12.65 4.94 2.28
C THR A 151 12.47 3.72 3.18
N ILE A 152 11.23 3.49 3.60
CA ILE A 152 10.85 2.27 4.29
C ILE A 152 10.26 1.36 3.24
N LEU A 153 10.82 0.18 3.10
CA LEU A 153 10.28 -0.81 2.19
C LEU A 153 8.84 -1.15 2.57
N PRO A 154 7.93 -1.18 1.60
CA PRO A 154 6.56 -1.58 1.86
C PRO A 154 6.50 -3.01 2.39
N PRO A 155 5.48 -3.35 3.19
CA PRO A 155 5.28 -4.73 3.63
C PRO A 155 5.21 -5.65 2.40
N PRO A 156 6.01 -6.73 2.37
CA PRO A 156 6.04 -7.62 1.23
C PRO A 156 4.70 -8.33 1.04
N THR A 157 4.34 -8.61 -0.20
CA THR A 157 3.29 -9.58 -0.50
C THR A 157 3.74 -10.94 -0.01
N SER A 158 2.88 -11.63 0.71
CA SER A 158 3.17 -12.95 1.26
C SER A 158 2.04 -13.94 0.98
N ALA A 159 2.41 -15.21 0.81
CA ALA A 159 1.48 -16.32 0.73
C ALA A 159 1.81 -17.34 1.82
N THR A 160 0.79 -17.84 2.50
CA THR A 160 0.93 -18.80 3.59
C THR A 160 0.00 -19.97 3.37
N ILE A 161 0.52 -21.19 3.52
CA ILE A 161 -0.27 -22.41 3.57
C ILE A 161 -0.21 -22.92 5.00
N THR A 162 -1.36 -23.19 5.59
CA THR A 162 -1.48 -23.74 6.95
C THR A 162 -2.28 -25.03 6.91
N VAL A 163 -1.73 -26.09 7.47
CA VAL A 163 -2.45 -27.34 7.70
C VAL A 163 -2.64 -27.51 9.20
N ARG A 164 -3.88 -27.72 9.62
CA ARG A 164 -4.23 -27.97 11.03
C ARG A 164 -4.85 -29.36 11.14
N ILE A 165 -4.34 -30.16 12.05
CA ILE A 165 -4.87 -31.48 12.37
C ILE A 165 -5.04 -31.54 13.90
N THR A 166 -6.18 -32.03 14.35
CA THR A 166 -6.52 -32.19 15.77
C THR A 166 -6.79 -33.67 16.03
N TYR A 167 -6.10 -34.25 16.99
CA TYR A 167 -6.24 -35.62 17.43
C TYR A 167 -7.16 -35.77 18.65
#